data_ac85e0f4acab25d948a8fafe422ce374
#
_entry.id   ac85e0f4acab25d948a8fafe422ce374
#
_cell.length_a   1.000
_cell.length_b   1.000
_cell.length_c   1.000
_cell.angle_alpha   90.00
_cell.angle_beta   90.00
_cell.angle_gamma   90.00
#
_symmetry.space_group_name_H-M   'P 1'
#
loop_
_entity.id
_entity.type
_entity.pdbx_description
1 polymer ?
#
loop_
_entity_poly.entity_id
_entity_poly.type
_entity_poly.pdbx_seq_one_letter_code
_entity_poly.pdbx_strand_id
1 'polypeptide(L)'
;PHTIHDWIENKLRTPRIYDRGKESDPLDLLRMPNFHFTEEEIEAVTMAVLSFNTDKVGEPLLAHKKVPDYNKEGHRLVKKYNCQGCHLIENRGGQLVEQIGAPEYGPPNLHSQGRKTNPNWLIKFFNNPMTVRPNLQVRMPSFHQINDKEWDTMIKYFQSIDDENTGYRAP
;
A
#
# COMPACT_ATOMS: atom_id res chain seq x y z
N PRO A 1 -8.13 -5.93 25.58
CA PRO A 1 -7.89 -4.50 25.63
C PRO A 1 -9.00 -3.82 26.41
N HIS A 2 -8.64 -2.92 27.31
CA HIS A 2 -9.59 -2.22 28.14
C HIS A 2 -9.87 -0.79 27.64
N THR A 3 -9.04 -0.32 26.71
CA THR A 3 -9.15 1.02 26.14
C THR A 3 -9.12 0.98 24.61
N ILE A 4 -9.58 2.05 23.95
CA ILE A 4 -9.45 2.22 22.50
C ILE A 4 -7.98 2.25 22.11
N HIS A 5 -7.13 2.87 22.91
CA HIS A 5 -5.70 2.93 22.72
C HIS A 5 -5.11 1.51 22.62
N ASP A 6 -5.31 0.68 23.63
CA ASP A 6 -4.81 -0.71 23.65
C ASP A 6 -5.34 -1.53 22.45
N TRP A 7 -6.59 -1.26 22.06
CA TRP A 7 -7.20 -1.96 20.91
C TRP A 7 -6.49 -1.59 19.61
N ILE A 8 -6.21 -0.29 19.38
CA ILE A 8 -5.51 0.17 18.17
C ILE A 8 -4.10 -0.40 18.12
N GLU A 9 -3.33 -0.30 19.22
CA GLU A 9 -1.97 -0.83 19.27
C GLU A 9 -1.93 -2.34 18.99
N ASN A 10 -2.78 -3.12 19.65
CA ASN A 10 -2.85 -4.56 19.41
C ASN A 10 -3.24 -4.88 17.97
N LYS A 11 -4.13 -4.08 17.38
CA LYS A 11 -4.54 -4.23 15.99
C LYS A 11 -3.41 -3.91 15.01
N LEU A 12 -2.58 -2.92 15.30
CA LEU A 12 -1.41 -2.57 14.48
C LEU A 12 -0.29 -3.60 14.63
N ARG A 13 -0.02 -4.04 15.86
CA ARG A 13 1.01 -5.03 16.18
C ARG A 13 0.71 -6.41 15.60
N THR A 14 -0.54 -6.83 15.71
CA THR A 14 -1.00 -8.13 15.24
C THR A 14 -2.38 -7.99 14.59
N PRO A 15 -2.47 -7.58 13.31
CA PRO A 15 -3.73 -7.24 12.64
C PRO A 15 -4.82 -8.31 12.73
N ARG A 16 -4.44 -9.57 12.86
CA ARG A 16 -5.36 -10.71 12.93
C ARG A 16 -5.53 -11.29 14.34
N ILE A 17 -5.16 -10.55 15.36
CA ILE A 17 -5.26 -11.02 16.75
C ILE A 17 -6.68 -11.48 17.11
N TYR A 18 -7.69 -10.80 16.56
CA TYR A 18 -9.10 -11.08 16.85
C TYR A 18 -9.71 -12.20 15.99
N ASP A 19 -8.91 -12.80 15.08
CA ASP A 19 -9.28 -14.00 14.33
C ASP A 19 -8.82 -15.29 15.02
N ARG A 20 -8.03 -15.20 16.08
CA ARG A 20 -7.49 -16.36 16.77
C ARG A 20 -8.62 -17.22 17.33
N GLY A 21 -8.59 -18.52 16.97
CA GLY A 21 -9.60 -19.48 17.41
C GLY A 21 -10.94 -19.40 16.67
N LYS A 22 -11.05 -18.60 15.62
CA LYS A 22 -12.22 -18.55 14.75
C LYS A 22 -12.02 -19.52 13.59
N GLU A 23 -12.95 -20.44 13.41
CA GLU A 23 -13.11 -21.21 12.18
C GLU A 23 -14.07 -20.42 11.29
N SER A 24 -13.54 -19.73 10.31
CA SER A 24 -14.31 -18.87 9.40
C SER A 24 -13.78 -19.01 7.98
N ASP A 25 -14.65 -18.76 7.01
CA ASP A 25 -14.23 -18.63 5.62
C ASP A 25 -13.12 -17.58 5.51
N PRO A 26 -12.11 -17.78 4.66
CA PRO A 26 -11.03 -16.80 4.47
C PRO A 26 -11.52 -15.38 4.15
N LEU A 27 -12.69 -15.23 3.56
CA LEU A 27 -13.30 -13.92 3.27
C LEU A 27 -13.86 -13.22 4.51
N ASP A 28 -14.23 -13.99 5.54
CA ASP A 28 -14.75 -13.46 6.81
C ASP A 28 -13.65 -13.06 7.79
N LEU A 29 -12.42 -13.42 7.50
CA LEU A 29 -11.28 -13.08 8.33
C LEU A 29 -10.88 -11.61 8.16
N LEU A 30 -10.25 -11.07 9.21
CA LEU A 30 -9.72 -9.72 9.19
C LEU A 30 -8.69 -9.53 8.07
N ARG A 31 -8.91 -8.52 7.22
CA ARG A 31 -8.11 -8.28 6.01
C ARG A 31 -7.03 -7.21 6.17
N MET A 32 -6.89 -6.63 7.35
CA MET A 32 -5.87 -5.62 7.58
C MET A 32 -4.48 -6.22 7.33
N PRO A 33 -3.67 -5.60 6.47
CA PRO A 33 -2.29 -6.02 6.26
C PRO A 33 -1.46 -5.92 7.55
N ASN A 34 -0.44 -6.78 7.66
CA ASN A 34 0.60 -6.55 8.65
C ASN A 34 1.68 -5.65 8.03
N PHE A 35 1.84 -4.46 8.58
CA PHE A 35 2.81 -3.47 8.12
C PHE A 35 4.18 -3.62 8.78
N HIS A 36 4.30 -4.52 9.75
CA HIS A 36 5.53 -4.76 10.50
C HIS A 36 6.13 -3.49 11.13
N PHE A 37 5.25 -2.65 11.67
CA PHE A 37 5.66 -1.43 12.37
C PHE A 37 6.53 -1.75 13.59
N THR A 38 7.50 -0.88 13.86
CA THR A 38 8.20 -0.84 15.14
C THR A 38 7.27 -0.36 16.26
N GLU A 39 7.66 -0.51 17.51
CA GLU A 39 6.84 -0.03 18.64
C GLU A 39 6.68 1.50 18.58
N GLU A 40 7.70 2.25 18.19
CA GLU A 40 7.65 3.70 18.03
C GLU A 40 6.69 4.10 16.90
N GLU A 41 6.67 3.36 15.79
CA GLU A 41 5.74 3.59 14.67
C GLU A 41 4.30 3.25 15.08
N ILE A 42 4.08 2.18 15.86
CA ILE A 42 2.77 1.83 16.39
C ILE A 42 2.24 2.94 17.29
N GLU A 43 3.07 3.43 18.21
CA GLU A 43 2.71 4.55 19.09
C GLU A 43 2.36 5.80 18.29
N ALA A 44 3.20 6.16 17.33
CA ALA A 44 2.97 7.34 16.46
C ALA A 44 1.67 7.23 15.66
N VAL A 45 1.38 6.06 15.06
CA VAL A 45 0.14 5.82 14.32
C VAL A 45 -1.06 5.83 15.26
N THR A 46 -0.94 5.23 16.45
CA THR A 46 -2.01 5.23 17.44
C THR A 46 -2.35 6.64 17.89
N MET A 47 -1.35 7.45 18.20
CA MET A 47 -1.55 8.85 18.57
C MET A 47 -2.18 9.66 17.44
N ALA A 48 -1.73 9.44 16.18
CA ALA A 48 -2.32 10.10 15.02
C ALA A 48 -3.80 9.72 14.85
N VAL A 49 -4.14 8.44 14.94
CA VAL A 49 -5.54 7.96 14.82
C VAL A 49 -6.42 8.51 15.95
N LEU A 50 -5.91 8.54 17.18
CA LEU A 50 -6.65 9.10 18.32
C LEU A 50 -6.82 10.62 18.24
N SER A 51 -5.96 11.31 17.49
CA SER A 51 -6.08 12.76 17.24
C SER A 51 -7.10 13.09 16.14
N PHE A 52 -7.57 12.12 15.36
CA PHE A 52 -8.62 12.32 14.36
C PHE A 52 -9.97 12.52 15.06
N ASN A 53 -10.17 13.74 15.51
CA ASN A 53 -11.45 14.25 15.98
C ASN A 53 -12.06 15.14 14.89
N THR A 54 -12.99 15.99 15.22
CA THR A 54 -13.63 16.95 14.30
C THR A 54 -12.72 18.08 13.81
N ASP A 55 -11.49 18.15 14.29
CA ASP A 55 -10.55 19.19 13.89
C ASP A 55 -9.94 18.89 12.52
N LYS A 56 -9.97 19.89 11.64
CA LYS A 56 -9.41 19.75 10.30
C LYS A 56 -7.89 19.61 10.37
N VAL A 57 -7.36 18.54 9.78
CA VAL A 57 -5.92 18.42 9.51
C VAL A 57 -5.51 19.57 8.58
N GLY A 58 -4.51 20.34 8.96
CA GLY A 58 -4.06 21.49 8.17
C GLY A 58 -3.58 21.09 6.77
N GLU A 59 -4.05 21.79 5.74
CA GLU A 59 -3.65 21.58 4.33
C GLU A 59 -2.14 21.41 4.10
N PRO A 60 -1.22 22.09 4.81
CA PRO A 60 0.21 21.99 4.57
C PRO A 60 0.80 20.59 4.78
N LEU A 61 0.17 19.75 5.63
CA LEU A 61 0.63 18.39 5.89
C LEU A 61 0.23 17.41 4.76
N LEU A 62 -0.73 17.82 3.93
CA LEU A 62 -1.28 17.01 2.84
C LEU A 62 -0.87 17.54 1.46
N ALA A 63 -0.17 18.67 1.40
CA ALA A 63 0.28 19.27 0.15
C ALA A 63 1.46 18.48 -0.42
N HIS A 64 1.19 17.61 -1.38
CA HIS A 64 2.24 17.00 -2.20
C HIS A 64 2.83 18.06 -3.14
N LYS A 65 4.15 18.17 -3.18
CA LYS A 65 4.81 18.98 -4.21
C LYS A 65 4.48 18.37 -5.58
N LYS A 66 4.06 19.21 -6.53
CA LYS A 66 3.87 18.77 -7.91
C LYS A 66 5.14 18.12 -8.44
N VAL A 67 5.04 16.87 -8.87
CA VAL A 67 6.17 16.10 -9.40
C VAL A 67 6.19 16.31 -10.92
N PRO A 68 7.38 16.46 -11.57
CA PRO A 68 7.47 16.49 -13.02
C PRO A 68 6.85 15.24 -13.66
N ASP A 69 6.36 15.38 -14.89
CA ASP A 69 5.77 14.26 -15.63
C ASP A 69 6.82 13.17 -15.93
N TYR A 70 6.63 12.02 -15.31
CA TYR A 70 7.43 10.81 -15.52
C TYR A 70 6.68 9.75 -16.33
N ASN A 71 5.52 10.09 -16.91
CA ASN A 71 4.59 9.14 -17.51
C ASN A 71 5.25 8.25 -18.57
N LYS A 72 5.99 8.85 -19.51
CA LYS A 72 6.60 8.08 -20.61
C LYS A 72 7.61 7.04 -20.12
N GLU A 73 8.54 7.46 -19.27
CA GLU A 73 9.61 6.57 -18.80
C GLU A 73 9.09 5.59 -17.73
N GLY A 74 8.19 6.05 -16.87
CA GLY A 74 7.51 5.19 -15.88
C GLY A 74 6.70 4.09 -16.56
N HIS A 75 5.90 4.41 -17.58
CA HIS A 75 5.20 3.42 -18.39
C HIS A 75 6.14 2.40 -19.03
N ARG A 76 7.29 2.86 -19.55
CA ARG A 76 8.29 1.97 -20.13
C ARG A 76 8.82 0.97 -19.10
N LEU A 77 9.11 1.44 -17.89
CA LEU A 77 9.62 0.60 -16.81
C LEU A 77 8.55 -0.38 -16.27
N VAL A 78 7.33 0.10 -16.06
CA VAL A 78 6.19 -0.74 -15.65
C VAL A 78 5.94 -1.88 -16.63
N LYS A 79 6.06 -1.61 -17.95
CA LYS A 79 5.97 -2.64 -18.99
C LYS A 79 7.19 -3.55 -19.00
N LYS A 80 8.41 -2.97 -18.89
CA LYS A 80 9.66 -3.74 -18.88
C LYS A 80 9.66 -4.81 -17.80
N TYR A 81 9.16 -4.47 -16.62
CA TYR A 81 9.11 -5.36 -15.46
C TYR A 81 7.78 -6.09 -15.29
N ASN A 82 6.87 -5.96 -16.26
CA ASN A 82 5.55 -6.61 -16.30
C ASN A 82 4.70 -6.38 -15.03
N CYS A 83 4.77 -5.21 -14.44
CA CYS A 83 3.97 -4.88 -13.26
C CYS A 83 2.46 -4.97 -13.54
N GLN A 84 2.04 -4.59 -14.74
CA GLN A 84 0.65 -4.64 -15.19
C GLN A 84 0.12 -6.07 -15.43
N GLY A 85 0.98 -7.07 -15.55
CA GLY A 85 0.53 -8.46 -15.61
C GLY A 85 -0.21 -8.89 -14.34
N CYS A 86 0.20 -8.32 -13.19
CA CYS A 86 -0.38 -8.62 -11.88
C CYS A 86 -1.25 -7.48 -11.35
N HIS A 87 -0.83 -6.23 -11.52
CA HIS A 87 -1.47 -5.06 -10.92
C HIS A 87 -2.26 -4.24 -11.93
N LEU A 88 -3.39 -3.69 -11.48
CA LEU A 88 -4.09 -2.65 -12.19
C LEU A 88 -3.38 -1.31 -11.94
N ILE A 89 -2.91 -0.66 -13.02
CA ILE A 89 -2.21 0.63 -13.00
C ILE A 89 -2.84 1.51 -14.08
N GLU A 90 -3.34 2.70 -13.73
CA GLU A 90 -4.05 3.60 -14.63
C GLU A 90 -5.18 2.91 -15.43
N ASN A 91 -5.96 2.08 -14.76
CA ASN A 91 -7.03 1.27 -15.33
C ASN A 91 -6.57 0.27 -16.44
N ARG A 92 -5.31 -0.11 -16.43
CA ARG A 92 -4.71 -1.07 -17.39
C ARG A 92 -4.01 -2.21 -16.66
N GLY A 93 -4.05 -3.40 -17.23
CA GLY A 93 -3.44 -4.59 -16.64
C GLY A 93 -4.34 -5.31 -15.64
N GLY A 94 -3.75 -6.02 -14.70
CA GLY A 94 -4.49 -6.79 -13.70
C GLY A 94 -4.96 -8.17 -14.18
N GLN A 95 -4.39 -8.71 -15.25
CA GLN A 95 -4.81 -10.01 -15.81
C GLN A 95 -4.80 -11.14 -14.78
N LEU A 96 -3.85 -11.11 -13.85
CA LEU A 96 -3.81 -12.11 -12.78
C LEU A 96 -5.04 -12.03 -11.86
N VAL A 97 -5.54 -10.84 -11.59
CA VAL A 97 -6.76 -10.63 -10.79
C VAL A 97 -7.98 -11.23 -11.51
N GLU A 98 -8.07 -11.02 -12.82
CA GLU A 98 -9.13 -11.59 -13.66
C GLU A 98 -9.09 -13.13 -13.66
N GLN A 99 -7.88 -13.72 -13.76
CA GLN A 99 -7.70 -15.17 -13.75
C GLN A 99 -8.04 -15.80 -12.39
N ILE A 100 -7.76 -15.12 -11.29
CA ILE A 100 -8.13 -15.58 -9.94
C ILE A 100 -9.65 -15.58 -9.78
N GLY A 101 -10.36 -14.66 -10.45
CA GLY A 101 -11.82 -14.52 -10.38
C GLY A 101 -12.36 -14.03 -9.02
N ALA A 102 -11.47 -13.72 -8.09
CA ALA A 102 -11.77 -13.21 -6.75
C ALA A 102 -10.80 -12.06 -6.43
N PRO A 103 -11.17 -10.81 -6.76
CA PRO A 103 -10.28 -9.64 -6.65
C PRO A 103 -9.66 -9.44 -5.26
N GLU A 104 -10.37 -9.85 -4.22
CA GLU A 104 -9.91 -9.78 -2.82
C GLU A 104 -8.71 -10.69 -2.52
N TYR A 105 -8.47 -11.72 -3.31
CA TYR A 105 -7.29 -12.59 -3.24
C TYR A 105 -6.19 -12.21 -4.24
N GLY A 106 -6.48 -11.27 -5.11
CA GLY A 106 -5.55 -10.80 -6.14
C GLY A 106 -4.55 -9.76 -5.65
N PRO A 107 -3.56 -9.44 -6.49
CA PRO A 107 -2.67 -8.31 -6.29
C PRO A 107 -3.47 -7.01 -6.14
N PRO A 108 -3.05 -6.09 -5.24
CA PRO A 108 -3.76 -4.85 -5.05
C PRO A 108 -3.69 -3.95 -6.29
N ASN A 109 -4.75 -3.18 -6.49
CA ASN A 109 -4.75 -2.07 -7.42
C ASN A 109 -3.74 -0.99 -6.95
N LEU A 110 -2.91 -0.48 -7.84
CA LEU A 110 -1.89 0.50 -7.53
C LEU A 110 -2.32 1.96 -7.80
N HIS A 111 -3.63 2.21 -7.83
CA HIS A 111 -4.16 3.57 -7.83
C HIS A 111 -3.67 4.34 -6.63
N SER A 112 -3.27 5.45 -6.55
CA SER A 112 -2.82 6.20 -5.38
C SER A 112 -1.60 5.61 -4.65
N GLN A 113 -0.81 4.74 -5.29
CA GLN A 113 0.36 4.15 -4.66
C GLN A 113 1.43 5.19 -4.32
N GLY A 114 1.59 6.21 -5.16
CA GLY A 114 2.55 7.30 -4.97
C GLY A 114 2.27 8.16 -3.73
N ARG A 115 1.01 8.26 -3.33
CA ARG A 115 0.58 9.02 -2.14
C ARG A 115 0.53 8.18 -0.87
N LYS A 116 0.21 6.89 -1.02
CA LYS A 116 -0.01 6.00 0.12
C LYS A 116 1.27 5.49 0.74
N THR A 117 2.34 5.39 -0.02
CA THR A 117 3.50 4.59 0.39
C THR A 117 4.75 5.43 0.50
N ASN A 118 5.47 5.25 1.61
CA ASN A 118 6.78 5.85 1.78
C ASN A 118 7.76 5.30 0.71
N PRO A 119 8.44 6.16 -0.08
CA PRO A 119 9.36 5.73 -1.14
C PRO A 119 10.45 4.79 -0.67
N ASN A 120 11.07 5.06 0.48
CA ASN A 120 12.16 4.23 1.01
C ASN A 120 11.66 2.84 1.44
N TRP A 121 10.44 2.77 2.01
CA TRP A 121 9.82 1.50 2.34
C TRP A 121 9.52 0.71 1.05
N LEU A 122 9.01 1.37 0.02
CA LEU A 122 8.64 0.75 -1.23
C LEU A 122 9.84 0.10 -1.93
N ILE A 123 10.99 0.78 -1.96
CA ILE A 123 12.24 0.22 -2.52
C ILE A 123 12.66 -1.04 -1.74
N LYS A 124 12.63 -0.99 -0.41
CA LYS A 124 12.96 -2.16 0.44
C LYS A 124 12.00 -3.31 0.18
N PHE A 125 10.71 -3.02 0.06
CA PHE A 125 9.68 -4.01 -0.22
C PHE A 125 9.87 -4.68 -1.59
N PHE A 126 10.18 -3.94 -2.63
CA PHE A 126 10.41 -4.49 -3.97
C PHE A 126 11.65 -5.40 -4.02
N ASN A 127 12.70 -5.05 -3.30
CA ASN A 127 13.90 -5.88 -3.22
C ASN A 127 13.67 -7.14 -2.40
N ASN A 128 12.87 -7.06 -1.35
CA ASN A 128 12.56 -8.19 -0.48
C ASN A 128 11.08 -8.16 -0.06
N PRO A 129 10.14 -8.60 -0.92
CA PRO A 129 8.72 -8.57 -0.63
C PRO A 129 8.38 -9.43 0.58
N MET A 130 8.01 -8.78 1.68
CA MET A 130 7.50 -9.47 2.86
C MET A 130 6.01 -9.78 2.72
N THR A 131 5.52 -10.74 3.49
CA THR A 131 4.11 -11.11 3.50
C THR A 131 3.29 -10.07 4.27
N VAL A 132 2.76 -9.08 3.56
CA VAL A 132 1.89 -8.05 4.13
C VAL A 132 0.47 -8.58 4.33
N ARG A 133 -0.02 -9.40 3.41
CA ARG A 133 -1.35 -10.01 3.42
C ARG A 133 -1.24 -11.54 3.47
N PRO A 134 -1.26 -12.16 4.64
CA PRO A 134 -1.01 -13.59 4.79
C PRO A 134 -2.09 -14.48 4.14
N ASN A 135 -3.31 -13.97 3.95
CA ASN A 135 -4.42 -14.66 3.29
C ASN A 135 -4.25 -14.79 1.77
N LEU A 136 -3.37 -13.99 1.15
CA LEU A 136 -3.12 -14.11 -0.28
C LEU A 136 -2.19 -15.30 -0.56
N GLN A 137 -2.53 -16.09 -1.58
CA GLN A 137 -1.68 -17.17 -2.08
C GLN A 137 -0.61 -16.65 -3.05
N VAL A 138 -0.97 -15.65 -3.82
CA VAL A 138 -0.06 -15.00 -4.77
C VAL A 138 0.94 -14.12 -4.03
N ARG A 139 2.22 -14.23 -4.42
CA ARG A 139 3.32 -13.44 -3.86
C ARG A 139 3.95 -12.58 -4.93
N MET A 140 4.25 -11.34 -4.57
CA MET A 140 5.03 -10.46 -5.41
C MET A 140 6.46 -10.98 -5.53
N PRO A 141 7.04 -11.10 -6.74
CA PRO A 141 8.45 -11.46 -6.88
C PRO A 141 9.38 -10.33 -6.40
N SER A 142 10.61 -10.67 -6.02
CA SER A 142 11.66 -9.69 -5.77
C SER A 142 12.26 -9.17 -7.08
N PHE A 143 12.69 -7.92 -7.06
CA PHE A 143 13.17 -7.19 -8.25
C PHE A 143 14.60 -6.67 -8.07
N HIS A 144 15.52 -7.53 -7.67
CA HIS A 144 16.93 -7.18 -7.43
C HIS A 144 17.65 -6.64 -8.68
N GLN A 145 17.10 -6.90 -9.87
CA GLN A 145 17.66 -6.44 -11.14
C GLN A 145 17.35 -4.96 -11.46
N ILE A 146 16.48 -4.31 -10.68
CA ILE A 146 16.11 -2.91 -10.88
C ILE A 146 17.12 -2.05 -10.13
N ASN A 147 17.76 -1.13 -10.85
CA ASN A 147 18.70 -0.20 -10.25
C ASN A 147 18.02 1.00 -9.59
N ASP A 148 18.76 1.72 -8.75
CA ASP A 148 18.22 2.84 -7.97
C ASP A 148 17.62 3.96 -8.82
N LYS A 149 18.18 4.23 -10.00
CA LYS A 149 17.65 5.24 -10.93
C LYS A 149 16.29 4.82 -11.50
N GLU A 150 16.13 3.55 -11.84
CA GLU A 150 14.85 3.02 -12.33
C GLU A 150 13.82 3.01 -11.19
N TRP A 151 14.21 2.70 -9.95
CA TRP A 151 13.36 2.81 -8.77
C TRP A 151 12.88 4.24 -8.55
N ASP A 152 13.80 5.20 -8.55
CA ASP A 152 13.46 6.62 -8.41
C ASP A 152 12.48 7.07 -9.49
N THR A 153 12.70 6.66 -10.74
CA THR A 153 11.82 6.97 -11.86
C THR A 153 10.42 6.36 -11.69
N MET A 154 10.32 5.10 -11.25
CA MET A 154 9.02 4.45 -11.03
C MET A 154 8.25 5.07 -9.86
N ILE A 155 8.94 5.41 -8.77
CA ILE A 155 8.32 6.10 -7.63
C ILE A 155 7.76 7.46 -8.07
N LYS A 156 8.56 8.25 -8.78
CA LYS A 156 8.12 9.54 -9.31
C LYS A 156 6.97 9.41 -10.32
N TYR A 157 6.98 8.36 -11.12
CA TYR A 157 5.86 8.04 -11.99
C TYR A 157 4.58 7.78 -11.18
N PHE A 158 4.60 6.92 -10.18
CA PHE A 158 3.43 6.70 -9.33
C PHE A 158 2.96 7.98 -8.64
N GLN A 159 3.87 8.83 -8.20
CA GLN A 159 3.52 10.12 -7.63
C GLN A 159 2.87 11.07 -8.65
N SER A 160 3.37 11.10 -9.90
CA SER A 160 2.83 11.96 -10.95
C SER A 160 1.43 11.55 -11.40
N ILE A 161 1.18 10.25 -11.57
CA ILE A 161 -0.17 9.77 -11.96
C ILE A 161 -1.21 9.95 -10.84
N ASP A 162 -0.78 9.95 -9.60
CA ASP A 162 -1.67 10.19 -8.46
C ASP A 162 -2.09 11.66 -8.36
N ASP A 163 -1.22 12.58 -8.77
CA ASP A 163 -1.55 14.01 -8.81
C ASP A 163 -2.64 14.33 -9.87
N GLU A 164 -2.68 13.54 -10.95
CA GLU A 164 -3.66 13.72 -12.02
C GLU A 164 -5.02 13.05 -11.71
N ASN A 165 -4.99 11.91 -11.03
CA ASN A 165 -6.16 11.02 -10.91
C ASN A 165 -6.88 11.09 -9.56
N THR A 166 -6.34 11.75 -8.58
CA THR A 166 -6.95 11.73 -7.26
C THR A 166 -7.76 12.99 -6.99
N GLY A 167 -9.06 12.87 -7.15
CA GLY A 167 -10.01 13.71 -6.47
C GLY A 167 -10.06 13.49 -4.94
N TYR A 168 -9.05 12.83 -4.35
CA TYR A 168 -8.95 12.70 -2.92
C TYR A 168 -8.54 14.05 -2.34
N ARG A 169 -9.56 14.79 -1.95
CA ARG A 169 -9.42 15.89 -0.99
C ARG A 169 -9.60 15.25 0.37
N ALA A 170 -8.59 15.36 1.23
CA ALA A 170 -8.78 15.01 2.63
C ALA A 170 -10.04 15.72 3.16
N PRO A 171 -10.84 15.02 3.95
CA PRO A 171 -12.05 15.60 4.53
C PRO A 171 -11.76 16.82 5.38
#